data_f08c7be3c6c8da968a7ab45803cfafe9
#
_entry.id   f08c7be3c6c8da968a7ab45803cfafe9
#
_cell.length_a   1.000
_cell.length_b   1.000
_cell.length_c   1.000
_cell.angle_alpha   90.00
_cell.angle_beta   90.00
_cell.angle_gamma   90.00
#
_symmetry.space_group_name_H-M   'P 1'
#
loop_
_entity.id
_entity.type
_entity.pdbx_description
1 polymer ?
#
loop_
_entity_poly.entity_id
_entity_poly.type
_entity_poly.pdbx_seq_one_letter_code
_entity_poly.pdbx_strand_id
1 'polypeptide(L)'
;MTVHLGAPSVRPAEQRDVPRIAATLTLVQATSRWARWALPDDGRVQRLTRLHELDAGHRAVSTGTGWVTEDVTAVATWEAPDGAPGTRPPPEDVRAALAQELPHISGSHWSRVRETRELVDAARPAGPHWWLAHLGTRPSSRRRGYGTALLRPGLAHCDTTGLPAATVVSTWAAVRFLRRVGFEVDRAMESSDGALPLWLLVRPPRS
;
A
#
# COMPACT_ATOMS: atom_id res chain seq x y z
N MET A 1 17.80 -32.64 -7.02
CA MET A 1 16.83 -32.14 -8.03
C MET A 1 16.33 -30.79 -7.57
N THR A 2 16.97 -29.71 -8.04
CA THR A 2 16.61 -28.33 -7.64
C THR A 2 15.39 -27.91 -8.47
N VAL A 3 14.22 -27.89 -7.84
CA VAL A 3 13.04 -27.34 -8.48
C VAL A 3 13.28 -25.84 -8.68
N HIS A 4 13.54 -25.43 -9.90
CA HIS A 4 13.45 -24.02 -10.29
C HIS A 4 11.99 -23.60 -10.17
N LEU A 5 11.62 -23.09 -9.00
CA LEU A 5 10.37 -22.35 -8.84
C LEU A 5 10.50 -21.10 -9.72
N GLY A 6 9.80 -21.11 -10.85
CA GLY A 6 9.71 -19.95 -11.74
C GLY A 6 9.35 -18.69 -10.96
N ALA A 7 9.66 -17.50 -11.52
CA ALA A 7 9.28 -16.24 -10.90
C ALA A 7 7.78 -16.26 -10.57
N PRO A 8 7.37 -15.78 -9.38
CA PRO A 8 5.96 -15.80 -8.99
C PRO A 8 5.08 -15.10 -10.03
N SER A 9 4.03 -15.76 -10.49
CA SER A 9 3.04 -15.16 -11.39
C SER A 9 2.27 -14.05 -10.69
N VAL A 10 2.17 -12.90 -11.35
CA VAL A 10 1.48 -11.71 -10.87
C VAL A 10 0.57 -11.20 -11.98
N ARG A 11 -0.65 -10.86 -11.63
CA ARG A 11 -1.64 -10.31 -12.56
C ARG A 11 -2.30 -9.04 -12.00
N PRO A 12 -2.92 -8.22 -12.86
CA PRO A 12 -3.80 -7.15 -12.39
C PRO A 12 -4.90 -7.69 -11.48
N ALA A 13 -5.26 -6.89 -10.47
CA ALA A 13 -6.37 -7.21 -9.59
C ALA A 13 -7.72 -6.95 -10.28
N GLU A 14 -8.69 -7.80 -10.03
CA GLU A 14 -10.04 -7.72 -10.56
C GLU A 14 -11.08 -7.52 -9.44
N GLN A 15 -12.30 -7.13 -9.80
CA GLN A 15 -13.37 -6.88 -8.82
C GLN A 15 -13.64 -8.08 -7.91
N ARG A 16 -13.56 -9.30 -8.45
CA ARG A 16 -13.72 -10.55 -7.68
C ARG A 16 -12.63 -10.77 -6.63
N ASP A 17 -11.49 -10.09 -6.74
CA ASP A 17 -10.36 -10.22 -5.81
C ASP A 17 -10.51 -9.34 -4.56
N VAL A 18 -11.39 -8.33 -4.58
CA VAL A 18 -11.53 -7.34 -3.49
C VAL A 18 -11.65 -7.99 -2.10
N PRO A 19 -12.52 -8.99 -1.85
CA PRO A 19 -12.60 -9.61 -0.53
C PRO A 19 -11.30 -10.34 -0.14
N ARG A 20 -10.61 -10.95 -1.09
CA ARG A 20 -9.34 -11.65 -0.85
C ARG A 20 -8.18 -10.69 -0.63
N ILE A 21 -8.16 -9.55 -1.33
CA ILE A 21 -7.21 -8.45 -1.11
C ILE A 21 -7.34 -7.96 0.33
N ALA A 22 -8.56 -7.61 0.75
CA ALA A 22 -8.84 -7.16 2.10
C ALA A 22 -8.41 -8.20 3.15
N ALA A 23 -8.81 -9.46 2.98
CA ALA A 23 -8.44 -10.54 3.90
C ALA A 23 -6.91 -10.76 3.98
N THR A 24 -6.20 -10.69 2.85
CA THR A 24 -4.74 -10.85 2.81
C THR A 24 -4.04 -9.72 3.53
N LEU A 25 -4.40 -8.47 3.25
CA LEU A 25 -3.78 -7.30 3.89
C LEU A 25 -4.14 -7.22 5.38
N THR A 26 -5.36 -7.55 5.75
CA THR A 26 -5.78 -7.65 7.16
C THR A 26 -4.94 -8.68 7.91
N LEU A 27 -4.78 -9.87 7.38
CA LEU A 27 -3.95 -10.92 8.01
C LEU A 27 -2.49 -10.46 8.18
N VAL A 28 -1.95 -9.73 7.20
CA VAL A 28 -0.57 -9.19 7.23
C VAL A 28 -0.41 -8.10 8.28
N GLN A 29 -1.42 -7.27 8.48
CA GLN A 29 -1.33 -6.04 9.29
C GLN A 29 -2.00 -6.10 10.65
N ALA A 30 -2.88 -7.07 10.93
CA ALA A 30 -3.70 -7.11 12.15
C ALA A 30 -2.90 -6.98 13.46
N THR A 31 -1.69 -7.51 13.50
CA THR A 31 -0.79 -7.45 14.66
C THR A 31 0.29 -6.37 14.54
N SER A 32 0.26 -5.55 13.48
CA SER A 32 1.26 -4.50 13.27
C SER A 32 1.13 -3.37 14.30
N ARG A 33 2.26 -2.68 14.55
CA ARG A 33 2.25 -1.47 15.40
C ARG A 33 1.33 -0.40 14.81
N TRP A 34 1.32 -0.26 13.47
CA TRP A 34 0.45 0.67 12.77
C TRP A 34 -1.03 0.38 13.03
N ALA A 35 -1.48 -0.88 12.87
CA ALA A 35 -2.90 -1.22 13.07
C ALA A 35 -3.35 -0.98 14.51
N ARG A 36 -2.50 -1.29 15.51
CA ARG A 36 -2.79 -0.99 16.93
C ARG A 36 -2.82 0.51 17.21
N TRP A 37 -1.99 1.26 16.52
CA TRP A 37 -1.96 2.71 16.64
C TRP A 37 -3.15 3.36 15.93
N ALA A 38 -3.49 2.94 14.72
CA ALA A 38 -4.52 3.58 13.89
C ALA A 38 -5.95 3.20 14.28
N LEU A 39 -6.15 2.02 14.88
CA LEU A 39 -7.48 1.45 15.11
C LEU A 39 -7.70 1.06 16.57
N PRO A 40 -8.91 1.31 17.13
CA PRO A 40 -9.30 0.82 18.45
C PRO A 40 -9.15 -0.70 18.58
N ASP A 41 -9.10 -1.19 19.81
CA ASP A 41 -8.99 -2.63 20.09
C ASP A 41 -10.28 -3.38 19.75
N ASP A 42 -11.42 -2.74 20.00
CA ASP A 42 -12.73 -3.27 19.67
C ASP A 42 -12.96 -3.37 18.15
N GLY A 43 -13.19 -4.58 17.70
CA GLY A 43 -13.45 -4.82 16.29
C GLY A 43 -12.29 -4.47 15.33
N ARG A 44 -11.03 -4.42 15.81
CA ARG A 44 -9.88 -4.00 14.99
C ARG A 44 -9.76 -4.78 13.68
N VAL A 45 -9.99 -6.08 13.70
CA VAL A 45 -9.91 -6.92 12.50
C VAL A 45 -10.98 -6.50 11.49
N GLN A 46 -12.22 -6.30 11.92
CA GLN A 46 -13.32 -5.88 11.07
C GLN A 46 -13.10 -4.48 10.49
N ARG A 47 -12.64 -3.54 11.32
CA ARG A 47 -12.28 -2.18 10.92
C ARG A 47 -11.17 -2.17 9.87
N LEU A 48 -10.12 -2.97 10.11
CA LEU A 48 -8.99 -3.10 9.17
C LEU A 48 -9.41 -3.78 7.87
N THR A 49 -10.29 -4.80 7.93
CA THR A 49 -10.83 -5.44 6.72
C THR A 49 -11.61 -4.43 5.90
N ARG A 50 -12.49 -3.64 6.54
CA ARG A 50 -13.28 -2.62 5.83
C ARG A 50 -12.40 -1.53 5.21
N LEU A 51 -11.37 -1.08 5.92
CA LEU A 51 -10.39 -0.14 5.36
C LEU A 51 -9.73 -0.71 4.11
N HIS A 52 -9.29 -1.97 4.15
CA HIS A 52 -8.64 -2.60 3.00
C HIS A 52 -9.60 -2.91 1.85
N GLU A 53 -10.89 -3.18 2.11
CA GLU A 53 -11.88 -3.29 1.04
C GLU A 53 -11.99 -2.00 0.24
N LEU A 54 -12.14 -0.88 0.95
CA LEU A 54 -12.29 0.43 0.32
C LEU A 54 -11.01 0.89 -0.37
N ASP A 55 -9.92 0.95 0.39
CA ASP A 55 -8.68 1.61 -0.04
C ASP A 55 -7.82 0.69 -0.93
N ALA A 56 -7.54 -0.53 -0.49
CA ALA A 56 -6.71 -1.45 -1.26
C ALA A 56 -7.48 -2.25 -2.32
N GLY A 57 -8.77 -2.54 -2.07
CA GLY A 57 -9.62 -3.30 -2.98
C GLY A 57 -10.28 -2.41 -4.01
N HIS A 58 -11.39 -1.77 -3.62
CA HIS A 58 -12.23 -1.02 -4.58
C HIS A 58 -11.47 0.10 -5.29
N ARG A 59 -10.69 0.91 -4.56
CA ARG A 59 -9.92 1.99 -5.18
C ARG A 59 -8.89 1.46 -6.17
N ALA A 60 -8.01 0.54 -5.77
CA ALA A 60 -6.93 0.07 -6.64
C ALA A 60 -7.42 -0.74 -7.85
N VAL A 61 -8.50 -1.51 -7.70
CA VAL A 61 -9.12 -2.25 -8.81
C VAL A 61 -9.77 -1.27 -9.81
N SER A 62 -10.53 -0.29 -9.34
CA SER A 62 -11.20 0.68 -10.22
C SER A 62 -10.22 1.58 -10.98
N THR A 63 -9.10 1.91 -10.37
CA THR A 63 -8.04 2.73 -10.99
C THR A 63 -7.10 1.92 -11.88
N GLY A 64 -7.11 0.57 -11.82
CA GLY A 64 -6.20 -0.30 -12.55
C GLY A 64 -4.78 -0.35 -11.97
N THR A 65 -4.62 -0.02 -10.67
CA THR A 65 -3.32 0.12 -10.01
C THR A 65 -3.06 -0.94 -8.93
N GLY A 66 -3.82 -2.04 -8.96
CA GLY A 66 -3.66 -3.19 -8.08
C GLY A 66 -3.07 -4.40 -8.78
N TRP A 67 -2.14 -5.10 -8.12
CA TRP A 67 -1.56 -6.36 -8.59
C TRP A 67 -1.60 -7.41 -7.50
N VAL A 68 -1.89 -8.64 -7.91
CA VAL A 68 -2.04 -9.79 -7.01
C VAL A 68 -1.35 -11.02 -7.57
N THR A 69 -1.02 -11.97 -6.70
CA THR A 69 -0.71 -13.35 -7.10
C THR A 69 -1.97 -14.10 -7.50
N GLU A 70 -1.89 -15.19 -8.26
CA GLU A 70 -3.05 -15.96 -8.72
C GLU A 70 -4.01 -16.34 -7.58
N ASP A 71 -3.46 -16.74 -6.44
CA ASP A 71 -4.21 -17.13 -5.24
C ASP A 71 -4.48 -15.98 -4.26
N VAL A 72 -4.11 -14.74 -4.64
CA VAL A 72 -4.24 -13.51 -3.83
C VAL A 72 -3.57 -13.65 -2.45
N THR A 73 -2.51 -14.44 -2.33
CA THR A 73 -1.72 -14.53 -1.09
C THR A 73 -0.74 -13.38 -0.92
N ALA A 74 -0.54 -12.59 -1.98
CA ALA A 74 0.25 -11.38 -1.93
C ALA A 74 -0.37 -10.30 -2.82
N VAL A 75 -0.27 -9.05 -2.38
CA VAL A 75 -0.95 -7.88 -2.94
C VAL A 75 0.00 -6.68 -2.95
N ALA A 76 -0.02 -5.90 -4.04
CA ALA A 76 0.50 -4.54 -4.09
C ALA A 76 -0.53 -3.61 -4.70
N THR A 77 -0.71 -2.41 -4.12
CA THR A 77 -1.57 -1.37 -4.69
C THR A 77 -0.84 -0.04 -4.73
N TRP A 78 -1.14 0.71 -5.78
CA TRP A 78 -0.51 2.00 -6.03
C TRP A 78 -1.56 3.10 -6.22
N GLU A 79 -1.12 4.33 -6.01
CA GLU A 79 -1.81 5.52 -6.48
C GLU A 79 -1.00 6.07 -7.65
N ALA A 80 -1.66 6.23 -8.78
CA ALA A 80 -1.05 6.81 -9.96
C ALA A 80 -1.15 8.34 -9.91
N PRO A 81 -0.20 9.08 -10.49
CA PRO A 81 -0.39 10.50 -10.73
C PRO A 81 -1.51 10.73 -11.75
N ASP A 82 -2.13 11.91 -11.69
CA ASP A 82 -3.21 12.26 -12.59
C ASP A 82 -2.78 12.14 -14.06
N GLY A 83 -3.64 11.53 -14.87
CA GLY A 83 -3.39 11.32 -16.29
C GLY A 83 -2.34 10.25 -16.63
N ALA A 84 -1.91 9.44 -15.68
CA ALA A 84 -0.96 8.36 -15.94
C ALA A 84 -1.53 7.34 -16.94
N PRO A 85 -0.74 6.92 -17.94
CA PRO A 85 -1.20 5.97 -18.96
C PRO A 85 -1.68 4.65 -18.36
N GLY A 86 -2.80 4.14 -18.86
CA GLY A 86 -3.38 2.86 -18.42
C GLY A 86 -4.10 2.90 -17.08
N THR A 87 -4.23 4.08 -16.47
CA THR A 87 -4.94 4.26 -15.20
C THR A 87 -6.22 5.08 -15.37
N ARG A 88 -7.09 5.02 -14.37
CA ARG A 88 -8.32 5.80 -14.29
C ARG A 88 -8.37 6.56 -12.98
N PRO A 89 -9.03 7.73 -12.92
CA PRO A 89 -9.26 8.40 -11.64
C PRO A 89 -10.13 7.51 -10.74
N PRO A 90 -9.96 7.58 -9.41
CA PRO A 90 -10.82 6.87 -8.48
C PRO A 90 -12.28 7.31 -8.68
N PRO A 91 -13.25 6.37 -8.79
CA PRO A 91 -14.65 6.69 -8.88
C PRO A 91 -15.12 7.54 -7.69
N GLU A 92 -16.07 8.44 -7.93
CA GLU A 92 -16.55 9.38 -6.90
C GLU A 92 -17.17 8.66 -5.71
N ASP A 93 -17.96 7.61 -5.95
CA ASP A 93 -18.58 6.80 -4.90
C ASP A 93 -17.54 6.11 -4.01
N VAL A 94 -16.44 5.62 -4.58
CA VAL A 94 -15.32 5.00 -3.80
C VAL A 94 -14.61 6.06 -2.97
N ARG A 95 -14.36 7.25 -3.53
CA ARG A 95 -13.75 8.37 -2.78
C ARG A 95 -14.64 8.84 -1.65
N ALA A 96 -15.94 9.02 -1.94
CA ALA A 96 -16.92 9.45 -0.96
C ALA A 96 -17.08 8.43 0.17
N ALA A 97 -17.17 7.12 -0.16
CA ALA A 97 -17.26 6.06 0.83
C ALA A 97 -16.02 6.04 1.74
N LEU A 98 -14.82 6.15 1.17
CA LEU A 98 -13.59 6.17 1.96
C LEU A 98 -13.54 7.39 2.89
N ALA A 99 -13.87 8.58 2.39
CA ALA A 99 -13.90 9.81 3.18
C ALA A 99 -14.93 9.75 4.32
N GLN A 100 -16.09 9.19 4.06
CA GLN A 100 -17.18 9.06 5.04
C GLN A 100 -16.87 7.99 6.11
N GLU A 101 -16.34 6.84 5.71
CA GLU A 101 -16.15 5.71 6.61
C GLU A 101 -14.86 5.78 7.42
N LEU A 102 -13.81 6.44 6.93
CA LEU A 102 -12.51 6.49 7.59
C LEU A 102 -12.55 7.02 9.04
N PRO A 103 -13.33 8.09 9.36
CA PRO A 103 -13.52 8.53 10.75
C PRO A 103 -14.14 7.44 11.64
N HIS A 104 -15.13 6.71 11.13
CA HIS A 104 -15.80 5.63 11.86
C HIS A 104 -14.89 4.40 12.04
N ILE A 105 -14.13 4.06 11.00
CA ILE A 105 -13.14 2.98 11.03
C ILE A 105 -12.08 3.27 12.10
N SER A 106 -11.56 4.49 12.14
CA SER A 106 -10.54 4.91 13.10
C SER A 106 -11.10 5.20 14.50
N GLY A 107 -12.40 5.46 14.63
CA GLY A 107 -13.09 5.67 15.89
C GLY A 107 -12.40 6.72 16.79
N SER A 108 -12.14 6.39 18.05
CA SER A 108 -11.45 7.28 19.00
C SER A 108 -10.01 7.64 18.58
N HIS A 109 -9.43 6.97 17.61
CA HIS A 109 -8.09 7.24 17.09
C HIS A 109 -8.08 8.21 15.89
N TRP A 110 -9.28 8.68 15.45
CA TRP A 110 -9.42 9.47 14.21
C TRP A 110 -8.57 10.75 14.19
N SER A 111 -8.53 11.52 15.28
CA SER A 111 -7.76 12.77 15.31
C SER A 111 -6.29 12.54 14.92
N ARG A 112 -5.61 11.62 15.62
CA ARG A 112 -4.20 11.32 15.35
C ARG A 112 -3.97 10.69 13.98
N VAL A 113 -4.91 9.87 13.50
CA VAL A 113 -4.83 9.30 12.14
C VAL A 113 -4.94 10.39 11.09
N ARG A 114 -5.90 11.30 11.20
CA ARG A 114 -6.09 12.44 10.30
C ARG A 114 -4.85 13.32 10.27
N GLU A 115 -4.39 13.79 11.42
CA GLU A 115 -3.23 14.66 11.54
C GLU A 115 -1.96 14.02 10.96
N THR A 116 -1.76 12.71 11.22
CA THR A 116 -0.62 11.98 10.64
C THR A 116 -0.75 11.84 9.12
N ARG A 117 -1.96 11.65 8.58
CA ARG A 117 -2.18 11.66 7.13
C ARG A 117 -1.82 13.01 6.52
N GLU A 118 -2.24 14.11 7.14
CA GLU A 118 -1.89 15.48 6.73
C GLU A 118 -0.37 15.68 6.71
N LEU A 119 0.34 15.20 7.75
CA LEU A 119 1.81 15.23 7.80
C LEU A 119 2.45 14.40 6.67
N VAL A 120 1.93 13.20 6.41
CA VAL A 120 2.42 12.35 5.32
C VAL A 120 2.16 12.98 3.96
N ASP A 121 0.97 13.54 3.74
CA ASP A 121 0.60 14.19 2.49
C ASP A 121 1.47 15.43 2.24
N ALA A 122 1.75 16.24 3.27
CA ALA A 122 2.66 17.38 3.19
C ALA A 122 4.14 16.97 2.93
N ALA A 123 4.50 15.76 3.28
CA ALA A 123 5.86 15.24 3.07
C ALA A 123 6.05 14.55 1.71
N ARG A 124 4.97 14.26 0.97
CA ARG A 124 5.06 13.63 -0.37
C ARG A 124 5.97 14.44 -1.31
N PRO A 125 6.64 13.79 -2.27
CA PRO A 125 7.43 14.50 -3.27
C PRO A 125 6.61 15.58 -3.98
N ALA A 126 7.21 16.74 -4.23
CA ALA A 126 6.59 17.77 -5.04
C ALA A 126 6.44 17.29 -6.50
N GLY A 127 5.28 17.53 -7.11
CA GLY A 127 4.98 17.12 -8.47
C GLY A 127 4.49 15.68 -8.63
N PRO A 128 4.27 15.24 -9.88
CA PRO A 128 3.71 13.93 -10.19
C PRO A 128 4.62 12.79 -9.72
N HIS A 129 4.05 11.81 -9.03
CA HIS A 129 4.78 10.63 -8.56
C HIS A 129 3.82 9.45 -8.39
N TRP A 130 4.34 8.24 -8.45
CA TRP A 130 3.63 7.03 -8.10
C TRP A 130 3.76 6.77 -6.59
N TRP A 131 2.65 6.46 -5.94
CA TRP A 131 2.63 6.16 -4.52
C TRP A 131 2.32 4.69 -4.26
N LEU A 132 3.26 3.95 -3.67
CA LEU A 132 3.00 2.60 -3.20
C LEU A 132 2.18 2.68 -1.92
N ALA A 133 0.89 2.40 -2.02
CA ALA A 133 -0.06 2.51 -0.92
C ALA A 133 -0.05 1.27 -0.02
N HIS A 134 -0.09 0.08 -0.62
CA HIS A 134 -0.08 -1.18 0.12
C HIS A 134 0.86 -2.20 -0.51
N LEU A 135 1.54 -2.96 0.34
CA LEU A 135 2.30 -4.14 -0.03
C LEU A 135 2.19 -5.17 1.08
N GLY A 136 1.66 -6.34 0.77
CA GLY A 136 1.50 -7.41 1.75
C GLY A 136 1.69 -8.79 1.16
N THR A 137 2.34 -9.67 1.91
CA THR A 137 2.47 -11.11 1.58
C THR A 137 2.13 -11.91 2.83
N ARG A 138 1.20 -12.84 2.71
CA ARG A 138 0.79 -13.73 3.82
C ARG A 138 2.02 -14.41 4.44
N PRO A 139 2.08 -14.58 5.76
CA PRO A 139 3.24 -15.17 6.44
C PRO A 139 3.72 -16.49 5.83
N SER A 140 2.80 -17.38 5.47
CA SER A 140 3.08 -18.69 4.83
C SER A 140 3.72 -18.58 3.44
N SER A 141 3.60 -17.43 2.77
CA SER A 141 4.09 -17.20 1.41
C SER A 141 5.30 -16.26 1.35
N ARG A 142 5.81 -15.81 2.49
CA ARG A 142 6.98 -14.91 2.55
C ARG A 142 8.26 -15.60 2.07
N ARG A 143 9.26 -14.78 1.70
CA ARG A 143 10.61 -15.20 1.25
C ARG A 143 10.61 -16.04 -0.03
N ARG A 144 9.53 -15.98 -0.83
CA ARG A 144 9.40 -16.64 -2.14
C ARG A 144 9.46 -15.66 -3.31
N GLY A 145 9.92 -14.41 -3.10
CA GLY A 145 10.04 -13.41 -4.16
C GLY A 145 8.76 -12.65 -4.50
N TYR A 146 7.60 -12.99 -3.90
CA TYR A 146 6.32 -12.34 -4.22
C TYR A 146 6.33 -10.83 -4.07
N GLY A 147 6.91 -10.30 -2.98
CA GLY A 147 6.96 -8.85 -2.80
C GLY A 147 7.70 -8.13 -3.93
N THR A 148 8.83 -8.67 -4.38
CA THR A 148 9.57 -8.10 -5.51
C THR A 148 8.81 -8.24 -6.82
N ALA A 149 8.17 -9.38 -7.07
CA ALA A 149 7.39 -9.62 -8.27
C ALA A 149 6.19 -8.65 -8.37
N LEU A 150 5.50 -8.40 -7.25
CA LEU A 150 4.37 -7.47 -7.18
C LEU A 150 4.74 -6.00 -7.38
N LEU A 151 5.97 -5.61 -7.04
CA LEU A 151 6.43 -4.24 -7.26
C LEU A 151 6.79 -3.98 -8.73
N ARG A 152 7.19 -5.00 -9.48
CA ARG A 152 7.67 -4.84 -10.86
C ARG A 152 6.71 -4.06 -11.78
N PRO A 153 5.40 -4.37 -11.85
CA PRO A 153 4.51 -3.62 -12.73
C PRO A 153 4.45 -2.13 -12.41
N GLY A 154 4.25 -1.77 -11.13
CA GLY A 154 4.23 -0.37 -10.71
C GLY A 154 5.57 0.35 -10.93
N LEU A 155 6.69 -0.31 -10.65
CA LEU A 155 8.02 0.26 -10.91
C LEU A 155 8.30 0.40 -12.41
N ALA A 156 7.80 -0.51 -13.26
CA ALA A 156 7.90 -0.38 -14.71
C ALA A 156 7.13 0.84 -15.22
N HIS A 157 5.95 1.14 -14.65
CA HIS A 157 5.23 2.39 -14.96
C HIS A 157 6.04 3.62 -14.56
N CYS A 158 6.66 3.63 -13.37
CA CYS A 158 7.55 4.71 -12.93
C CYS A 158 8.68 4.93 -13.93
N ASP A 159 9.36 3.86 -14.32
CA ASP A 159 10.50 3.92 -15.24
C ASP A 159 10.06 4.37 -16.64
N THR A 160 8.96 3.86 -17.17
CA THR A 160 8.42 4.24 -18.49
C THR A 160 7.95 5.69 -18.54
N THR A 161 7.37 6.20 -17.45
CA THR A 161 6.86 7.59 -17.39
C THR A 161 7.92 8.59 -16.96
N GLY A 162 9.10 8.14 -16.54
CA GLY A 162 10.15 9.01 -16.00
C GLY A 162 9.79 9.64 -14.66
N LEU A 163 8.82 9.06 -13.92
CA LEU A 163 8.32 9.60 -12.66
C LEU A 163 8.84 8.81 -11.45
N PRO A 164 9.13 9.47 -10.33
CA PRO A 164 9.56 8.78 -9.13
C PRO A 164 8.44 7.96 -8.49
N ALA A 165 8.83 6.94 -7.75
CA ALA A 165 7.96 6.20 -6.83
C ALA A 165 8.23 6.64 -5.40
N ALA A 166 7.18 6.76 -4.58
CA ALA A 166 7.31 7.09 -3.17
C ALA A 166 6.40 6.21 -2.30
N THR A 167 6.71 6.11 -1.02
CA THR A 167 5.89 5.41 -0.02
C THR A 167 6.29 5.82 1.39
N VAL A 168 5.40 5.62 2.35
CA VAL A 168 5.72 5.72 3.78
C VAL A 168 5.56 4.36 4.44
N VAL A 169 6.53 3.98 5.25
CA VAL A 169 6.50 2.74 6.04
C VAL A 169 6.79 3.02 7.51
N SER A 170 6.30 2.13 8.38
CA SER A 170 6.43 2.25 9.84
C SER A 170 7.32 1.16 10.47
N THR A 171 8.08 0.42 9.66
CA THR A 171 8.98 -0.62 10.16
C THR A 171 10.31 -0.61 9.42
N TRP A 172 11.40 -0.82 10.17
CA TRP A 172 12.74 -0.93 9.57
C TRP A 172 12.89 -2.13 8.64
N ALA A 173 12.10 -3.19 8.86
CA ALA A 173 12.09 -4.35 7.96
C ALA A 173 11.57 -3.97 6.56
N ALA A 174 10.53 -3.13 6.49
CA ALA A 174 10.02 -2.60 5.22
C ALA A 174 11.04 -1.67 4.55
N VAL A 175 11.71 -0.79 5.30
CA VAL A 175 12.81 0.06 4.78
C VAL A 175 13.88 -0.80 4.12
N ARG A 176 14.39 -1.83 4.83
CA ARG A 176 15.43 -2.72 4.28
C ARG A 176 14.97 -3.48 3.04
N PHE A 177 13.69 -3.86 2.98
CA PHE A 177 13.13 -4.52 1.80
C PHE A 177 13.08 -3.57 0.60
N LEU A 178 12.53 -2.38 0.78
CA LEU A 178 12.35 -1.39 -0.29
C LEU A 178 13.68 -0.87 -0.83
N ARG A 179 14.70 -0.71 0.04
CA ARG A 179 16.05 -0.34 -0.41
C ARG A 179 16.64 -1.34 -1.42
N ARG A 180 16.34 -2.63 -1.31
CA ARG A 180 16.82 -3.65 -2.28
C ARG A 180 16.20 -3.50 -3.67
N VAL A 181 15.08 -2.79 -3.78
CA VAL A 181 14.43 -2.51 -5.06
C VAL A 181 14.60 -1.06 -5.52
N GLY A 182 15.53 -0.33 -4.87
CA GLY A 182 16.00 0.98 -5.31
C GLY A 182 15.36 2.17 -4.62
N PHE A 183 14.54 1.98 -3.59
CA PHE A 183 14.08 3.09 -2.76
C PHE A 183 15.18 3.53 -1.79
N GLU A 184 15.23 4.81 -1.51
CA GLU A 184 16.09 5.42 -0.51
C GLU A 184 15.25 6.17 0.53
N VAL A 185 15.74 6.26 1.76
CA VAL A 185 15.07 7.04 2.80
C VAL A 185 15.31 8.52 2.49
N ASP A 186 14.22 9.21 2.18
CA ASP A 186 14.22 10.66 1.98
C ASP A 186 14.10 11.39 3.32
N ARG A 187 13.18 10.92 4.18
CA ARG A 187 12.88 11.56 5.46
C ARG A 187 12.47 10.56 6.52
N ALA A 188 13.01 10.73 7.72
CA ALA A 188 12.48 10.11 8.94
C ALA A 188 11.51 11.09 9.61
N MET A 189 10.37 10.60 10.07
CA MET A 189 9.30 11.37 10.69
C MET A 189 8.58 10.51 11.74
N GLU A 190 7.68 11.10 12.46
CA GLU A 190 6.85 10.41 13.44
C GLU A 190 5.37 10.75 13.21
N SER A 191 4.46 9.93 13.74
CA SER A 191 3.04 10.29 13.82
C SER A 191 2.83 11.56 14.63
N SER A 192 1.67 12.20 14.51
CA SER A 192 1.35 13.46 15.20
C SER A 192 1.51 13.38 16.73
N ASP A 193 1.31 12.19 17.29
CA ASP A 193 1.48 11.91 18.72
C ASP A 193 2.87 11.34 19.11
N GLY A 194 3.81 11.26 18.16
CA GLY A 194 5.15 10.70 18.36
C GLY A 194 5.19 9.18 18.62
N ALA A 195 4.05 8.50 18.60
CA ALA A 195 3.98 7.09 19.00
C ALA A 195 4.39 6.11 17.89
N LEU A 196 4.36 6.53 16.62
CA LEU A 196 4.65 5.68 15.47
C LEU A 196 5.80 6.27 14.63
N PRO A 197 6.97 5.62 14.54
CA PRO A 197 8.02 6.05 13.64
C PRO A 197 7.60 5.79 12.19
N LEU A 198 7.92 6.73 11.32
CA LEU A 198 7.59 6.71 9.90
C LEU A 198 8.84 7.03 9.07
N TRP A 199 8.98 6.39 7.93
CA TRP A 199 10.02 6.68 6.96
C TRP A 199 9.38 6.91 5.60
N LEU A 200 9.57 8.11 5.07
CA LEU A 200 9.31 8.40 3.66
C LEU A 200 10.48 7.84 2.85
N LEU A 201 10.15 7.03 1.86
CA LEU A 201 11.13 6.52 0.91
C LEU A 201 10.75 6.96 -0.50
N VAL A 202 11.76 7.29 -1.27
CA VAL A 202 11.63 7.71 -2.67
C VAL A 202 12.55 6.87 -3.53
N ARG A 203 12.09 6.48 -4.71
CA ARG A 203 12.87 5.81 -5.75
C ARG A 203 12.83 6.65 -7.02
N PRO A 204 13.94 7.14 -7.55
CA PRO A 204 13.98 7.78 -8.85
C PRO A 204 13.64 6.78 -9.96
N PRO A 205 13.10 7.25 -11.11
CA PRO A 205 12.93 6.39 -12.27
C PRO A 205 14.28 5.85 -12.74
N ARG A 206 14.28 4.67 -13.34
CA ARG A 206 15.48 4.10 -13.97
C ARG A 206 15.36 4.24 -15.48
N SER A 207 16.42 4.69 -16.10
CA SER A 207 16.62 4.69 -17.56
C SER A 207 16.84 3.27 -18.10
#